data_5a467c76296c25c174c5bed31a3d7e4e
#
_entry.id   5a467c76296c25c174c5bed31a3d7e4e
#
_cell.length_a   1.000
_cell.length_b   1.000
_cell.length_c   1.000
_cell.angle_alpha   90.00
_cell.angle_beta   90.00
_cell.angle_gamma   90.00
#
_symmetry.space_group_name_H-M   'P 1'
#
loop_
_entity.id
_entity.type
_entity.pdbx_description
1 polymer ?
#
loop_
_entity_poly.entity_id
_entity_poly.type
_entity_poly.pdbx_seq_one_letter_code
_entity_poly.pdbx_strand_id
1 'polypeptide(L)'
;MLGAILGDMVGSPYEFDRNNHKSKDFPLLSEKSHFTDDTVMTVAVARGLMAGQGNAQKTFAEVQHEMRRWGKAYPNAGYGGMFRRWLRAEHPQPYGSFGNGSAMRVAAAGWLFDTLDKTLEMAKVTAEVTHNHPEGIKGAQATAAAIFLARTGHSKPEIRQYVEQTFGYDLSRTCDEIRPGYRHVETCQQTVPEAIIAVLESTGFEDALRNAVSLGGDSDTLACITGGIAEAFYGMPQELRDETLKRLPEDIREGYELFRWNIGQR
;
A
#
# COMPACT_ATOMS: atom_id res chain seq x y z
N MET A 1 -0.33 -0.04 -8.85
CA MET A 1 0.91 -0.44 -8.13
C MET A 1 1.98 0.66 -8.15
N LEU A 2 2.19 1.36 -9.28
CA LEU A 2 3.21 2.43 -9.34
C LEU A 2 2.82 3.64 -8.48
N GLY A 3 1.53 3.94 -8.36
CA GLY A 3 1.05 4.97 -7.46
C GLY A 3 1.35 4.69 -5.98
N ALA A 4 1.35 3.43 -5.57
CA ALA A 4 1.79 3.03 -4.23
C ALA A 4 3.31 3.30 -4.05
N ILE A 5 4.12 2.92 -5.02
CA ILE A 5 5.57 3.18 -5.03
C ILE A 5 5.87 4.68 -4.99
N LEU A 6 5.17 5.48 -5.81
CA LEU A 6 5.33 6.93 -5.75
C LEU A 6 4.89 7.50 -4.41
N GLY A 7 3.78 7.00 -3.85
CA GLY A 7 3.30 7.44 -2.53
C GLY A 7 4.33 7.23 -1.43
N ASP A 8 4.95 6.06 -1.38
CA ASP A 8 6.07 5.76 -0.48
C ASP A 8 7.19 6.81 -0.63
N MET A 9 7.66 7.05 -1.86
CA MET A 9 8.71 8.04 -2.11
C MET A 9 8.32 9.46 -1.72
N VAL A 10 7.07 9.85 -1.96
CA VAL A 10 6.55 11.18 -1.63
C VAL A 10 6.44 11.37 -0.13
N GLY A 11 6.02 10.35 0.59
CA GLY A 11 5.83 10.39 2.04
C GLY A 11 7.11 10.26 2.85
N SER A 12 8.13 9.53 2.32
CA SER A 12 9.35 9.18 3.07
C SER A 12 10.12 10.36 3.70
N PRO A 13 10.20 11.57 3.11
CA PRO A 13 10.86 12.70 3.77
C PRO A 13 10.11 13.24 4.99
N TYR A 14 8.83 12.92 5.11
CA TYR A 14 7.90 13.48 6.09
C TYR A 14 7.50 12.52 7.19
N GLU A 15 7.99 11.28 7.14
CA GLU A 15 7.74 10.24 8.12
C GLU A 15 8.16 10.67 9.54
N PHE A 16 7.45 10.17 10.54
CA PHE A 16 7.61 10.38 11.97
C PHE A 16 7.13 11.76 12.52
N ASP A 17 6.67 11.73 13.76
CA ASP A 17 6.19 12.92 14.48
C ASP A 17 7.23 14.04 14.65
N ARG A 18 8.53 13.71 14.57
CA ARG A 18 9.59 14.72 14.60
C ARG A 18 9.52 15.70 13.44
N ASN A 19 8.97 15.29 12.28
CA ASN A 19 8.76 16.14 11.12
C ASN A 19 7.48 16.95 11.23
N ASN A 20 6.45 16.39 11.90
CA ASN A 20 5.15 17.01 12.18
C ASN A 20 4.57 17.78 10.99
N HIS A 21 4.69 17.21 9.78
CA HIS A 21 4.25 17.86 8.56
C HIS A 21 2.72 17.87 8.48
N LYS A 22 2.12 19.08 8.42
CA LYS A 22 0.67 19.29 8.48
C LYS A 22 0.14 20.18 7.35
N SER A 23 0.90 20.31 6.25
CA SER A 23 0.56 21.15 5.11
C SER A 23 0.46 20.33 3.83
N LYS A 24 -0.41 20.74 2.91
CA LYS A 24 -0.47 20.24 1.53
C LYS A 24 0.55 20.96 0.61
N ASP A 25 1.16 22.03 1.09
CA ASP A 25 2.16 22.81 0.35
C ASP A 25 3.56 22.24 0.64
N PHE A 26 4.03 21.40 -0.25
CA PHE A 26 5.36 20.80 -0.23
C PHE A 26 5.75 20.34 -1.65
N PRO A 27 7.04 20.24 -1.98
CA PRO A 27 7.47 19.64 -3.24
C PRO A 27 7.12 18.15 -3.25
N LEU A 28 6.36 17.71 -4.27
CA LEU A 28 5.86 16.33 -4.34
C LEU A 28 7.02 15.31 -4.32
N LEU A 29 8.06 15.60 -5.08
CA LEU A 29 9.33 14.86 -5.06
C LEU A 29 10.49 15.84 -4.82
N SER A 30 11.46 15.43 -4.01
CA SER A 30 12.67 16.15 -3.70
C SER A 30 13.90 15.24 -3.77
N GLU A 31 15.08 15.76 -3.51
CA GLU A 31 16.31 14.95 -3.37
C GLU A 31 16.26 14.02 -2.16
N LYS A 32 15.42 14.32 -1.17
CA LYS A 32 15.22 13.50 0.03
C LYS A 32 14.22 12.36 -0.18
N SER A 33 13.44 12.41 -1.26
CA SER A 33 12.45 11.37 -1.59
C SER A 33 13.17 10.09 -1.98
N HIS A 34 12.88 9.01 -1.28
CA HIS A 34 13.45 7.68 -1.50
C HIS A 34 12.38 6.61 -1.24
N PHE A 35 12.56 5.46 -1.84
CA PHE A 35 11.69 4.31 -1.54
C PHE A 35 12.10 3.64 -0.23
N THR A 36 11.13 3.00 0.42
CA THR A 36 11.31 2.28 1.70
C THR A 36 10.92 0.81 1.55
N ASP A 37 10.72 0.12 2.67
CA ASP A 37 10.18 -1.24 2.67
C ASP A 37 8.78 -1.35 2.10
N ASP A 38 8.00 -0.27 2.08
CA ASP A 38 6.70 -0.20 1.38
C ASP A 38 6.84 -0.59 -0.08
N THR A 39 7.76 0.02 -0.81
CA THR A 39 8.04 -0.30 -2.22
C THR A 39 8.59 -1.70 -2.38
N VAL A 40 9.61 -2.07 -1.59
CA VAL A 40 10.26 -3.38 -1.67
C VAL A 40 9.25 -4.51 -1.46
N MET A 41 8.41 -4.38 -0.44
CA MET A 41 7.40 -5.39 -0.13
C MET A 41 6.20 -5.35 -1.09
N THR A 42 5.85 -4.19 -1.66
CA THR A 42 4.85 -4.10 -2.74
C THR A 42 5.27 -4.93 -3.95
N VAL A 43 6.53 -4.81 -4.39
CA VAL A 43 7.07 -5.60 -5.50
C VAL A 43 7.17 -7.09 -5.13
N ALA A 44 7.63 -7.41 -3.94
CA ALA A 44 7.72 -8.80 -3.45
C ALA A 44 6.35 -9.49 -3.46
N VAL A 45 5.33 -8.84 -2.91
CA VAL A 45 3.96 -9.38 -2.87
C VAL A 45 3.37 -9.50 -4.27
N ALA A 46 3.59 -8.52 -5.15
CA ALA A 46 3.14 -8.60 -6.54
C ALA A 46 3.71 -9.83 -7.26
N ARG A 47 5.00 -10.09 -7.10
CA ARG A 47 5.66 -11.28 -7.68
C ARG A 47 5.10 -12.58 -7.12
N GLY A 48 4.90 -12.65 -5.81
CA GLY A 48 4.29 -13.83 -5.17
C GLY A 48 2.86 -14.10 -5.63
N LEU A 49 2.04 -13.05 -5.77
CA LEU A 49 0.68 -13.15 -6.31
C LEU A 49 0.66 -13.67 -7.76
N MET A 50 1.54 -13.15 -8.62
CA MET A 50 1.66 -13.60 -10.01
C MET A 50 2.11 -15.07 -10.08
N ALA A 51 3.11 -15.46 -9.30
CA ALA A 51 3.60 -16.85 -9.25
C ALA A 51 2.54 -17.81 -8.69
N GLY A 52 1.75 -17.36 -7.72
CA GLY A 52 0.67 -18.14 -7.09
C GLY A 52 -0.53 -18.43 -7.98
N GLN A 53 -0.75 -17.58 -9.01
CA GLN A 53 -1.82 -17.75 -10.03
C GLN A 53 -3.23 -17.96 -9.43
N GLY A 54 -3.51 -17.27 -8.31
CA GLY A 54 -4.79 -17.34 -7.63
C GLY A 54 -5.04 -18.61 -6.79
N ASN A 55 -4.10 -19.54 -6.70
CA ASN A 55 -4.17 -20.65 -5.76
C ASN A 55 -3.69 -20.18 -4.38
N ALA A 56 -4.54 -20.29 -3.36
CA ALA A 56 -4.27 -19.74 -2.03
C ALA A 56 -2.99 -20.32 -1.38
N GLN A 57 -2.84 -21.65 -1.38
CA GLN A 57 -1.69 -22.32 -0.76
C GLN A 57 -0.38 -21.97 -1.50
N LYS A 58 -0.41 -22.01 -2.83
CA LYS A 58 0.73 -21.63 -3.66
C LYS A 58 1.07 -20.16 -3.47
N THR A 59 0.07 -19.28 -3.47
CA THR A 59 0.27 -17.83 -3.26
C THR A 59 0.91 -17.55 -1.90
N PHE A 60 0.46 -18.21 -0.84
CA PHE A 60 1.08 -18.05 0.48
C PHE A 60 2.58 -18.39 0.46
N ALA A 61 2.93 -19.54 -0.12
CA ALA A 61 4.33 -19.98 -0.21
C ALA A 61 5.19 -19.03 -1.07
N GLU A 62 4.66 -18.60 -2.22
CA GLU A 62 5.36 -17.69 -3.14
C GLU A 62 5.53 -16.29 -2.55
N VAL A 63 4.50 -15.75 -1.90
CA VAL A 63 4.59 -14.45 -1.21
C VAL A 63 5.62 -14.52 -0.07
N GLN A 64 5.61 -15.59 0.74
CA GLN A 64 6.61 -15.80 1.77
C GLN A 64 8.02 -15.85 1.19
N HIS A 65 8.21 -16.60 0.10
CA HIS A 65 9.49 -16.72 -0.59
C HIS A 65 9.98 -15.36 -1.11
N GLU A 66 9.13 -14.65 -1.87
CA GLU A 66 9.49 -13.37 -2.47
C GLU A 66 9.77 -12.30 -1.42
N MET A 67 8.96 -12.20 -0.36
CA MET A 67 9.22 -11.25 0.72
C MET A 67 10.58 -11.50 1.39
N ARG A 68 10.96 -12.74 1.59
CA ARG A 68 12.30 -13.10 2.14
C ARG A 68 13.42 -12.78 1.16
N ARG A 69 13.22 -13.07 -0.13
CA ARG A 69 14.20 -12.78 -1.18
C ARG A 69 14.48 -11.28 -1.29
N TRP A 70 13.41 -10.48 -1.41
CA TRP A 70 13.52 -9.02 -1.53
C TRP A 70 13.99 -8.36 -0.23
N GLY A 71 13.53 -8.84 0.93
CA GLY A 71 14.00 -8.36 2.23
C GLY A 71 15.49 -8.58 2.47
N LYS A 72 16.05 -9.66 1.90
CA LYS A 72 17.51 -9.91 1.93
C LYS A 72 18.29 -9.05 0.93
N ALA A 73 17.71 -8.76 -0.23
CA ALA A 73 18.31 -7.90 -1.25
C ALA A 73 18.36 -6.43 -0.78
N TYR A 74 17.35 -6.00 -0.01
CA TYR A 74 17.21 -4.63 0.51
C TYR A 74 17.18 -4.60 2.05
N PRO A 75 18.26 -4.98 2.76
CA PRO A 75 18.21 -5.19 4.21
C PRO A 75 18.00 -3.91 5.03
N ASN A 76 18.21 -2.75 4.43
CA ASN A 76 18.16 -1.44 5.07
C ASN A 76 16.95 -0.60 4.63
N ALA A 77 15.91 -1.22 4.08
CA ALA A 77 14.76 -0.51 3.51
C ALA A 77 13.81 0.12 4.56
N GLY A 78 14.00 -0.13 5.86
CA GLY A 78 13.16 0.49 6.90
C GLY A 78 12.32 -0.48 7.75
N TYR A 79 12.41 -1.78 7.51
CA TYR A 79 11.56 -2.81 8.15
C TYR A 79 11.39 -2.66 9.66
N GLY A 80 10.16 -2.86 10.14
CA GLY A 80 9.85 -2.96 11.55
C GLY A 80 10.56 -4.12 12.26
N GLY A 81 10.75 -4.02 13.57
CA GLY A 81 11.54 -4.96 14.35
C GLY A 81 11.04 -6.41 14.33
N MET A 82 9.70 -6.62 14.32
CA MET A 82 9.11 -7.97 14.21
C MET A 82 9.36 -8.58 12.84
N PHE A 83 9.20 -7.78 11.77
CA PHE A 83 9.44 -8.22 10.40
C PHE A 83 10.92 -8.55 10.16
N ARG A 84 11.86 -7.77 10.69
CA ARG A 84 13.30 -8.09 10.64
C ARG A 84 13.62 -9.44 11.29
N ARG A 85 12.98 -9.77 12.42
CA ARG A 85 13.13 -11.10 13.07
C ARG A 85 12.56 -12.20 12.19
N TRP A 86 11.39 -11.98 11.58
CA TRP A 86 10.77 -12.91 10.67
C TRP A 86 11.63 -13.18 9.42
N LEU A 87 12.25 -12.15 8.83
CA LEU A 87 13.16 -12.30 7.69
C LEU A 87 14.37 -13.20 8.00
N ARG A 88 14.87 -13.16 9.25
CA ARG A 88 16.06 -13.91 9.71
C ARG A 88 15.72 -15.33 10.19
N ALA A 89 14.46 -15.62 10.43
CA ALA A 89 14.05 -16.91 10.95
C ALA A 89 14.32 -18.01 9.92
N GLU A 90 14.78 -19.17 10.39
CA GLU A 90 14.99 -20.36 9.55
C GLU A 90 13.64 -20.86 9.02
N HIS A 91 12.65 -20.97 9.91
CA HIS A 91 11.27 -21.38 9.63
C HIS A 91 10.30 -20.26 10.03
N PRO A 92 10.15 -19.21 9.19
CA PRO A 92 9.33 -18.06 9.53
C PRO A 92 7.84 -18.43 9.62
N GLN A 93 7.22 -18.04 10.71
CA GLN A 93 5.79 -18.24 10.95
C GLN A 93 5.07 -16.90 11.05
N PRO A 94 3.78 -16.82 10.73
CA PRO A 94 2.98 -15.65 11.02
C PRO A 94 3.06 -15.28 12.50
N TYR A 95 3.08 -14.00 12.81
CA TYR A 95 3.30 -13.54 14.18
C TYR A 95 2.18 -12.63 14.74
N GLY A 96 0.98 -12.72 14.15
CA GLY A 96 -0.21 -12.03 14.66
C GLY A 96 -0.14 -10.51 14.55
N SER A 97 0.63 -9.96 13.59
CA SER A 97 0.71 -8.52 13.42
C SER A 97 -0.65 -7.95 12.98
N PHE A 98 -0.99 -6.78 13.50
CA PHE A 98 -2.07 -5.90 13.06
C PHE A 98 -1.53 -4.57 12.54
N GLY A 99 -0.24 -4.49 12.28
CA GLY A 99 0.42 -3.34 11.69
C GLY A 99 -0.05 -3.06 10.25
N ASN A 100 0.16 -1.84 9.80
CA ASN A 100 -0.23 -1.38 8.46
C ASN A 100 0.60 -2.00 7.32
N GLY A 101 1.66 -2.75 7.66
CA GLY A 101 2.53 -3.44 6.72
C GLY A 101 1.83 -4.45 5.80
N SER A 102 0.67 -5.01 6.19
CA SER A 102 -0.14 -5.84 5.30
C SER A 102 -0.87 -5.01 4.24
N ALA A 103 -1.33 -3.81 4.59
CA ALA A 103 -2.06 -2.91 3.70
C ALA A 103 -1.13 -2.18 2.72
N MET A 104 0.06 -1.73 3.18
CA MET A 104 1.01 -0.98 2.35
C MET A 104 1.45 -1.77 1.10
N ARG A 105 1.61 -3.09 1.22
CA ARG A 105 2.17 -3.95 0.18
C ARG A 105 1.15 -4.68 -0.70
N VAL A 106 -0.16 -4.49 -0.44
CA VAL A 106 -1.22 -5.31 -1.05
C VAL A 106 -1.69 -4.81 -2.43
N ALA A 107 -1.23 -3.65 -2.88
CA ALA A 107 -1.78 -2.94 -4.03
C ALA A 107 -1.98 -3.84 -5.27
N ALA A 108 -1.05 -4.76 -5.56
CA ALA A 108 -1.15 -5.67 -6.70
C ALA A 108 -2.38 -6.59 -6.65
N ALA A 109 -2.85 -6.98 -5.46
CA ALA A 109 -4.04 -7.83 -5.33
C ALA A 109 -5.29 -7.13 -5.88
N GLY A 110 -5.42 -5.82 -5.72
CA GLY A 110 -6.53 -5.04 -6.28
C GLY A 110 -6.56 -4.98 -7.81
N TRP A 111 -5.46 -5.33 -8.49
CA TRP A 111 -5.33 -5.29 -9.94
C TRP A 111 -5.36 -6.67 -10.61
N LEU A 112 -4.87 -7.71 -9.94
CA LEU A 112 -4.54 -9.01 -10.54
C LEU A 112 -5.74 -9.98 -10.67
N PHE A 113 -6.92 -9.65 -10.17
CA PHE A 113 -8.05 -10.58 -10.17
C PHE A 113 -9.32 -9.95 -10.74
N ASP A 114 -10.15 -10.75 -11.41
CA ASP A 114 -11.30 -10.28 -12.15
C ASP A 114 -12.58 -10.13 -11.29
N THR A 115 -12.55 -10.68 -10.07
CA THR A 115 -13.67 -10.58 -9.13
C THR A 115 -13.21 -10.01 -7.79
N LEU A 116 -14.13 -9.30 -7.11
CA LEU A 116 -13.88 -8.75 -5.79
C LEU A 116 -13.62 -9.87 -4.76
N ASP A 117 -14.38 -10.97 -4.81
CA ASP A 117 -14.21 -12.11 -3.90
C ASP A 117 -12.79 -12.70 -4.01
N LYS A 118 -12.29 -12.86 -5.23
CA LYS A 118 -10.93 -13.37 -5.46
C LYS A 118 -9.87 -12.36 -5.02
N THR A 119 -10.12 -11.08 -5.22
CA THR A 119 -9.27 -9.99 -4.71
C THR A 119 -9.17 -10.05 -3.18
N LEU A 120 -10.29 -10.19 -2.48
CA LEU A 120 -10.34 -10.29 -1.03
C LEU A 120 -9.66 -11.55 -0.49
N GLU A 121 -9.89 -12.70 -1.15
CA GLU A 121 -9.22 -13.96 -0.81
C GLU A 121 -7.70 -13.82 -0.92
N MET A 122 -7.21 -13.29 -2.02
CA MET A 122 -5.76 -13.17 -2.25
C MET A 122 -5.13 -12.08 -1.39
N ALA A 123 -5.82 -10.98 -1.11
CA ALA A 123 -5.36 -9.97 -0.14
C ALA A 123 -5.20 -10.57 1.26
N LYS A 124 -6.17 -11.38 1.71
CA LYS A 124 -6.07 -12.14 2.96
C LYS A 124 -4.84 -13.04 2.98
N VAL A 125 -4.63 -13.85 1.93
CA VAL A 125 -3.50 -14.77 1.82
C VAL A 125 -2.16 -14.01 1.93
N THR A 126 -2.02 -12.84 1.29
CA THR A 126 -0.78 -12.03 1.39
C THR A 126 -0.54 -11.48 2.79
N ALA A 127 -1.62 -11.13 3.51
CA ALA A 127 -1.52 -10.64 4.89
C ALA A 127 -1.12 -11.77 5.84
N GLU A 128 -1.74 -12.94 5.72
CA GLU A 128 -1.57 -14.09 6.62
C GLU A 128 -0.12 -14.59 6.71
N VAL A 129 0.75 -14.26 5.76
CA VAL A 129 2.18 -14.61 5.81
C VAL A 129 2.87 -14.07 7.06
N THR A 130 2.42 -12.93 7.58
CA THR A 130 2.97 -12.26 8.77
C THR A 130 1.89 -11.63 9.67
N HIS A 131 0.84 -11.05 9.06
CA HIS A 131 -0.20 -10.24 9.66
C HIS A 131 -1.52 -11.04 9.74
N ASN A 132 -1.47 -12.19 10.40
CA ASN A 132 -2.65 -13.07 10.53
C ASN A 132 -3.60 -12.68 11.67
N HIS A 133 -3.42 -11.50 12.27
CA HIS A 133 -4.40 -10.89 13.16
C HIS A 133 -5.61 -10.39 12.33
N PRO A 134 -6.86 -10.49 12.83
CA PRO A 134 -8.04 -10.04 12.10
C PRO A 134 -7.94 -8.60 11.56
N GLU A 135 -7.39 -7.67 12.33
CA GLU A 135 -7.19 -6.28 11.89
C GLU A 135 -6.11 -6.14 10.79
N GLY A 136 -5.05 -6.96 10.82
CA GLY A 136 -4.04 -6.98 9.77
C GLY A 136 -4.60 -7.52 8.44
N ILE A 137 -5.42 -8.56 8.49
CA ILE A 137 -6.14 -9.11 7.34
C ILE A 137 -7.14 -8.08 6.80
N LYS A 138 -7.93 -7.49 7.70
CA LYS A 138 -8.94 -6.48 7.35
C LYS A 138 -8.33 -5.28 6.63
N GLY A 139 -7.19 -4.77 7.10
CA GLY A 139 -6.50 -3.64 6.46
C GLY A 139 -6.05 -3.95 5.03
N ALA A 140 -5.48 -5.13 4.79
CA ALA A 140 -5.09 -5.57 3.45
C ALA A 140 -6.32 -5.74 2.54
N GLN A 141 -7.38 -6.38 3.03
CA GLN A 141 -8.61 -6.59 2.26
C GLN A 141 -9.31 -5.27 1.92
N ALA A 142 -9.40 -4.33 2.86
CA ALA A 142 -10.01 -3.02 2.62
C ALA A 142 -9.25 -2.21 1.58
N THR A 143 -7.92 -2.21 1.64
CA THR A 143 -7.06 -1.54 0.66
C THR A 143 -7.21 -2.16 -0.73
N ALA A 144 -7.14 -3.48 -0.84
CA ALA A 144 -7.29 -4.19 -2.12
C ALA A 144 -8.70 -4.00 -2.71
N ALA A 145 -9.75 -4.02 -1.88
CA ALA A 145 -11.12 -3.75 -2.29
C ALA A 145 -11.30 -2.34 -2.84
N ALA A 146 -10.75 -1.33 -2.15
CA ALA A 146 -10.80 0.05 -2.62
C ALA A 146 -10.12 0.22 -3.99
N ILE A 147 -8.97 -0.43 -4.21
CA ILE A 147 -8.28 -0.45 -5.51
C ILE A 147 -9.14 -1.14 -6.57
N PHE A 148 -9.70 -2.32 -6.26
CA PHE A 148 -10.54 -3.07 -7.19
C PHE A 148 -11.77 -2.25 -7.60
N LEU A 149 -12.50 -1.70 -6.65
CA LEU A 149 -13.70 -0.90 -6.90
C LEU A 149 -13.36 0.35 -7.71
N ALA A 150 -12.28 1.05 -7.38
CA ALA A 150 -11.82 2.22 -8.12
C ALA A 150 -11.53 1.89 -9.59
N ARG A 151 -10.74 0.84 -9.86
CA ARG A 151 -10.38 0.47 -11.25
C ARG A 151 -11.55 -0.10 -12.06
N THR A 152 -12.59 -0.59 -11.40
CA THR A 152 -13.82 -1.10 -12.06
C THR A 152 -14.91 -0.03 -12.20
N GLY A 153 -14.59 1.23 -11.92
CA GLY A 153 -15.43 2.38 -12.22
C GLY A 153 -16.43 2.75 -11.15
N HIS A 154 -16.28 2.23 -9.92
CA HIS A 154 -17.13 2.64 -8.80
C HIS A 154 -16.79 4.07 -8.36
N SER A 155 -17.83 4.82 -8.00
CA SER A 155 -17.71 6.17 -7.48
C SER A 155 -17.17 6.19 -6.05
N LYS A 156 -16.67 7.34 -5.60
CA LYS A 156 -16.21 7.52 -4.21
C LYS A 156 -17.28 7.20 -3.16
N PRO A 157 -18.56 7.62 -3.33
CA PRO A 157 -19.62 7.21 -2.41
C PRO A 157 -19.81 5.70 -2.33
N GLU A 158 -19.74 4.97 -3.46
CA GLU A 158 -19.87 3.52 -3.49
C GLU A 158 -18.69 2.84 -2.80
N ILE A 159 -17.46 3.33 -3.03
CA ILE A 159 -16.25 2.83 -2.35
C ILE A 159 -16.36 3.05 -0.84
N ARG A 160 -16.76 4.26 -0.41
CA ARG A 160 -17.00 4.59 1.00
C ARG A 160 -18.00 3.62 1.62
N GLN A 161 -19.18 3.50 1.01
CA GLN A 161 -20.26 2.64 1.51
C GLN A 161 -19.81 1.19 1.65
N TYR A 162 -19.12 0.67 0.64
CA TYR A 162 -18.62 -0.71 0.67
C TYR A 162 -17.62 -0.93 1.82
N VAL A 163 -16.65 -0.02 1.97
CA VAL A 163 -15.61 -0.14 3.01
C VAL A 163 -16.22 -0.02 4.42
N GLU A 164 -17.13 0.94 4.63
CA GLU A 164 -17.82 1.11 5.92
C GLU A 164 -18.66 -0.11 6.28
N GLN A 165 -19.46 -0.61 5.35
CA GLN A 165 -20.36 -1.75 5.60
C GLN A 165 -19.62 -3.07 5.76
N THR A 166 -18.55 -3.30 4.98
CA THR A 166 -17.85 -4.59 4.96
C THR A 166 -16.79 -4.68 6.06
N PHE A 167 -16.06 -3.59 6.30
CA PHE A 167 -14.90 -3.59 7.20
C PHE A 167 -15.14 -2.81 8.50
N GLY A 168 -16.24 -2.06 8.61
CA GLY A 168 -16.57 -1.29 9.80
C GLY A 168 -15.61 -0.12 10.08
N TYR A 169 -14.90 0.37 9.07
CA TYR A 169 -14.09 1.58 9.18
C TYR A 169 -14.98 2.82 9.17
N ASP A 170 -14.69 3.78 10.04
CA ASP A 170 -15.33 5.09 10.03
C ASP A 170 -14.64 6.01 9.01
N LEU A 171 -15.30 6.27 7.89
CA LEU A 171 -14.84 7.17 6.83
C LEU A 171 -15.59 8.51 6.82
N SER A 172 -16.32 8.83 7.88
CA SER A 172 -17.15 10.06 7.97
C SER A 172 -16.32 11.33 8.22
N ARG A 173 -15.11 11.19 8.78
CA ARG A 173 -14.21 12.31 9.08
C ARG A 173 -13.57 12.89 7.81
N THR A 174 -13.13 14.14 7.91
CA THR A 174 -12.37 14.83 6.86
C THR A 174 -10.88 14.84 7.18
N CYS A 175 -10.05 15.06 6.15
CA CYS A 175 -8.62 15.28 6.33
C CYS A 175 -8.32 16.46 7.27
N ASP A 176 -9.13 17.50 7.19
CA ASP A 176 -8.97 18.70 8.04
C ASP A 176 -9.29 18.42 9.51
N GLU A 177 -10.26 17.55 9.79
CA GLU A 177 -10.56 17.09 11.16
C GLU A 177 -9.49 16.14 11.72
N ILE A 178 -8.91 15.30 10.86
CA ILE A 178 -7.88 14.33 11.24
C ILE A 178 -6.53 15.01 11.50
N ARG A 179 -6.12 15.91 10.59
CA ARG A 179 -4.78 16.48 10.50
C ARG A 179 -4.22 17.05 11.80
N PRO A 180 -4.96 17.85 12.60
CA PRO A 180 -4.41 18.45 13.82
C PRO A 180 -4.00 17.44 14.88
N GLY A 181 -4.75 16.35 14.99
CA GLY A 181 -4.60 15.34 16.05
C GLY A 181 -3.81 14.09 15.66
N TYR A 182 -3.62 13.83 14.37
CA TYR A 182 -2.98 12.60 13.91
C TYR A 182 -1.50 12.56 14.28
N ARG A 183 -1.04 11.38 14.69
CA ARG A 183 0.33 11.11 15.11
C ARG A 183 0.86 9.86 14.43
N HIS A 184 2.13 9.57 14.60
CA HIS A 184 2.75 8.36 14.08
C HIS A 184 2.11 7.13 14.72
N VAL A 185 1.45 6.34 13.90
CA VAL A 185 0.83 5.05 14.24
C VAL A 185 1.06 4.07 13.11
N GLU A 186 1.32 2.82 13.47
CA GLU A 186 1.66 1.75 12.53
C GLU A 186 0.59 0.65 12.49
N THR A 187 -0.64 0.93 12.94
CA THR A 187 -1.74 -0.05 12.97
C THR A 187 -2.67 0.11 11.77
N CYS A 188 -3.19 -1.00 11.24
CA CYS A 188 -4.18 -0.97 10.15
C CYS A 188 -5.40 -0.12 10.49
N GLN A 189 -5.90 -0.22 11.75
CA GLN A 189 -7.12 0.48 12.20
C GLN A 189 -7.00 2.00 12.16
N GLN A 190 -5.77 2.53 12.25
CA GLN A 190 -5.51 3.97 12.32
C GLN A 190 -4.74 4.51 11.11
N THR A 191 -4.37 3.64 10.17
CA THR A 191 -3.71 4.05 8.92
C THR A 191 -4.63 3.89 7.71
N VAL A 192 -5.30 2.74 7.60
CA VAL A 192 -6.08 2.40 6.39
C VAL A 192 -7.27 3.33 6.18
N PRO A 193 -8.14 3.59 7.20
CA PRO A 193 -9.25 4.51 7.00
C PRO A 193 -8.78 5.93 6.63
N GLU A 194 -7.74 6.45 7.25
CA GLU A 194 -7.17 7.77 6.95
C GLU A 194 -6.63 7.84 5.50
N ALA A 195 -5.95 6.80 5.04
CA ALA A 195 -5.46 6.72 3.67
C ALA A 195 -6.62 6.67 2.65
N ILE A 196 -7.70 5.95 2.95
CA ILE A 196 -8.90 5.92 2.11
C ILE A 196 -9.60 7.29 2.10
N ILE A 197 -9.76 7.95 3.27
CA ILE A 197 -10.33 9.30 3.38
C ILE A 197 -9.54 10.28 2.51
N ALA A 198 -8.20 10.21 2.50
CA ALA A 198 -7.36 11.06 1.67
C ALA A 198 -7.70 10.96 0.18
N VAL A 199 -8.06 9.76 -0.31
CA VAL A 199 -8.55 9.58 -1.69
C VAL A 199 -9.98 10.10 -1.86
N LEU A 200 -10.87 9.79 -0.92
CA LEU A 200 -12.29 10.17 -1.01
C LEU A 200 -12.46 11.70 -1.08
N GLU A 201 -11.63 12.46 -0.40
CA GLU A 201 -11.67 13.93 -0.41
C GLU A 201 -10.86 14.58 -1.54
N SER A 202 -10.01 13.82 -2.23
CA SER A 202 -9.14 14.38 -3.26
C SER A 202 -9.88 14.78 -4.54
N THR A 203 -9.31 15.71 -5.28
CA THR A 203 -9.80 16.17 -6.60
C THR A 203 -8.99 15.59 -7.77
N GLY A 204 -7.90 14.86 -7.48
CA GLY A 204 -7.02 14.23 -8.47
C GLY A 204 -5.94 13.39 -7.80
N PHE A 205 -5.12 12.73 -8.61
CA PHE A 205 -4.07 11.83 -8.15
C PHE A 205 -3.07 12.53 -7.21
N GLU A 206 -2.51 13.67 -7.62
CA GLU A 206 -1.55 14.43 -6.81
C GLU A 206 -2.18 14.97 -5.52
N ASP A 207 -3.42 15.45 -5.61
CA ASP A 207 -4.15 15.98 -4.45
C ASP A 207 -4.38 14.90 -3.39
N ALA A 208 -4.63 13.64 -3.81
CA ALA A 208 -4.72 12.52 -2.89
C ALA A 208 -3.42 12.29 -2.11
N LEU A 209 -2.26 12.31 -2.77
CA LEU A 209 -0.97 12.20 -2.10
C LEU A 209 -0.70 13.36 -1.15
N ARG A 210 -1.05 14.58 -1.55
CA ARG A 210 -0.95 15.77 -0.68
C ARG A 210 -1.84 15.69 0.54
N ASN A 211 -3.05 15.17 0.39
CA ASN A 211 -3.94 14.88 1.52
C ASN A 211 -3.27 13.91 2.50
N ALA A 212 -2.80 12.75 2.02
CA ALA A 212 -2.18 11.73 2.86
C ALA A 212 -0.96 12.25 3.63
N VAL A 213 0.00 12.85 2.93
CA VAL A 213 1.23 13.38 3.56
C VAL A 213 0.92 14.50 4.55
N SER A 214 -0.09 15.33 4.27
CA SER A 214 -0.48 16.42 5.18
C SER A 214 -1.07 15.95 6.52
N LEU A 215 -1.43 14.68 6.64
CA LEU A 215 -1.83 14.10 7.93
C LEU A 215 -0.63 13.93 8.87
N GLY A 216 0.57 13.76 8.31
CA GLY A 216 1.80 13.50 9.07
C GLY A 216 1.88 12.06 9.58
N GLY A 217 2.69 11.82 10.60
CA GLY A 217 2.85 10.50 11.20
C GLY A 217 3.64 9.54 10.31
N ASP A 218 3.08 8.38 10.02
CA ASP A 218 3.59 7.35 9.12
C ASP A 218 3.22 7.70 7.66
N SER A 219 3.83 8.78 7.18
CA SER A 219 3.40 9.45 5.95
C SER A 219 3.76 8.72 4.67
N ASP A 220 4.82 7.92 4.66
CA ASP A 220 5.18 7.05 3.54
C ASP A 220 4.14 5.93 3.36
N THR A 221 3.79 5.22 4.43
CA THR A 221 2.74 4.19 4.39
C THR A 221 1.36 4.77 4.08
N LEU A 222 0.98 5.90 4.69
CA LEU A 222 -0.27 6.60 4.35
C LEU A 222 -0.34 6.92 2.86
N ALA A 223 0.73 7.54 2.33
CA ALA A 223 0.78 7.94 0.93
C ALA A 223 0.94 6.74 -0.02
N CYS A 224 1.60 5.66 0.41
CA CYS A 224 1.69 4.40 -0.32
C CYS A 224 0.29 3.79 -0.55
N ILE A 225 -0.49 3.61 0.50
CA ILE A 225 -1.86 3.08 0.43
C ILE A 225 -2.74 4.01 -0.42
N THR A 226 -2.71 5.31 -0.12
CA THR A 226 -3.46 6.35 -0.86
C THR A 226 -3.11 6.36 -2.34
N GLY A 227 -1.81 6.34 -2.67
CA GLY A 227 -1.33 6.36 -4.05
C GLY A 227 -1.75 5.13 -4.86
N GLY A 228 -1.78 3.95 -4.21
CA GLY A 228 -2.27 2.72 -4.83
C GLY A 228 -3.75 2.81 -5.22
N ILE A 229 -4.59 3.38 -4.36
CA ILE A 229 -6.02 3.59 -4.62
C ILE A 229 -6.23 4.72 -5.63
N ALA A 230 -5.51 5.84 -5.48
CA ALA A 230 -5.62 6.99 -6.37
C ALA A 230 -5.19 6.67 -7.81
N GLU A 231 -4.17 5.83 -8.01
CA GLU A 231 -3.78 5.32 -9.34
C GLU A 231 -4.94 4.56 -10.01
N ALA A 232 -5.65 3.76 -9.23
CA ALA A 232 -6.78 2.97 -9.73
C ALA A 232 -7.99 3.86 -10.08
N PHE A 233 -8.20 4.94 -9.33
CA PHE A 233 -9.35 5.83 -9.50
C PHE A 233 -9.14 6.90 -10.59
N TYR A 234 -7.98 7.56 -10.60
CA TYR A 234 -7.69 8.71 -11.47
C TYR A 234 -6.78 8.38 -12.66
N GLY A 235 -6.10 7.24 -12.60
CA GLY A 235 -4.87 7.05 -13.37
C GLY A 235 -3.70 7.82 -12.75
N MET A 236 -2.52 7.58 -13.28
CA MET A 236 -1.29 8.28 -12.85
C MET A 236 -0.80 9.17 -13.99
N PRO A 237 -0.53 10.49 -13.75
CA PRO A 237 0.03 11.38 -14.75
C PRO A 237 1.35 10.83 -15.32
N GLN A 238 1.55 10.96 -16.64
CA GLN A 238 2.70 10.37 -17.33
C GLN A 238 4.04 10.92 -16.79
N GLU A 239 4.10 12.22 -16.51
CA GLU A 239 5.31 12.85 -15.95
C GLU A 239 5.70 12.25 -14.59
N LEU A 240 4.72 12.00 -13.72
CA LEU A 240 4.96 11.37 -12.42
C LEU A 240 5.36 9.90 -12.57
N ARG A 241 4.78 9.20 -13.55
CA ARG A 241 5.17 7.83 -13.89
C ARG A 241 6.64 7.76 -14.30
N ASP A 242 7.05 8.60 -15.23
CA ASP A 242 8.41 8.61 -15.78
C ASP A 242 9.43 9.00 -14.70
N GLU A 243 9.12 10.00 -13.89
CA GLU A 243 9.99 10.43 -12.80
C GLU A 243 10.11 9.36 -11.70
N THR A 244 9.02 8.64 -11.40
CA THR A 244 9.05 7.51 -10.45
C THR A 244 9.97 6.42 -10.97
N LEU A 245 9.77 5.96 -12.21
CA LEU A 245 10.55 4.88 -12.80
C LEU A 245 12.04 5.22 -12.91
N LYS A 246 12.37 6.48 -13.18
CA LYS A 246 13.75 6.96 -13.26
C LYS A 246 14.50 6.86 -11.92
N ARG A 247 13.79 6.99 -10.81
CA ARG A 247 14.36 6.93 -9.44
C ARG A 247 14.51 5.52 -8.89
N LEU A 248 13.90 4.52 -9.54
CA LEU A 248 13.93 3.13 -9.08
C LEU A 248 15.16 2.37 -9.59
N PRO A 249 15.74 1.48 -8.78
CA PRO A 249 16.68 0.47 -9.23
C PRO A 249 16.08 -0.43 -10.32
N GLU A 250 16.96 -1.01 -11.14
CA GLU A 250 16.56 -1.81 -12.31
C GLU A 250 15.66 -3.00 -11.92
N ASP A 251 16.02 -3.75 -10.91
CA ASP A 251 15.27 -4.93 -10.44
C ASP A 251 13.85 -4.59 -9.92
N ILE A 252 13.69 -3.44 -9.23
CA ILE A 252 12.38 -2.93 -8.81
C ILE A 252 11.56 -2.52 -10.04
N ARG A 253 12.16 -1.85 -11.03
CA ARG A 253 11.50 -1.50 -12.30
C ARG A 253 11.05 -2.75 -13.04
N GLU A 254 11.91 -3.74 -13.19
CA GLU A 254 11.58 -5.03 -13.82
C GLU A 254 10.43 -5.73 -13.10
N GLY A 255 10.40 -5.69 -11.77
CA GLY A 255 9.29 -6.21 -10.96
C GLY A 255 7.96 -5.52 -11.27
N TYR A 256 7.99 -4.20 -11.42
CA TYR A 256 6.83 -3.42 -11.83
C TYR A 256 6.41 -3.69 -13.29
N GLU A 257 7.34 -3.79 -14.21
CA GLU A 257 7.04 -4.04 -15.63
C GLU A 257 6.46 -5.44 -15.83
N LEU A 258 6.97 -6.44 -15.13
CA LEU A 258 6.38 -7.78 -15.11
C LEU A 258 4.92 -7.74 -14.61
N PHE A 259 4.64 -6.97 -13.56
CA PHE A 259 3.28 -6.76 -13.08
C PHE A 259 2.41 -6.08 -14.16
N ARG A 260 2.89 -5.02 -14.80
CA ARG A 260 2.18 -4.35 -15.89
C ARG A 260 1.85 -5.28 -17.06
N TRP A 261 2.81 -6.11 -17.43
CA TRP A 261 2.60 -7.12 -18.48
C TRP A 261 1.47 -8.08 -18.08
N ASN A 262 1.47 -8.57 -16.84
CA ASN A 262 0.45 -9.49 -16.35
C ASN A 262 -0.96 -8.88 -16.35
N ILE A 263 -1.13 -7.62 -15.96
CA ILE A 263 -2.45 -6.96 -16.00
C ILE A 263 -2.87 -6.58 -17.41
N GLY A 264 -1.94 -6.34 -18.33
CA GLY A 264 -2.20 -6.04 -19.74
C GLY A 264 -2.63 -7.24 -20.59
N GLN A 265 -2.51 -8.47 -20.05
CA GLN A 265 -2.97 -9.72 -20.67
C GLN A 265 -4.40 -10.11 -20.27
N ARG A 266 -5.09 -9.29 -19.47
CA ARG A 266 -6.43 -9.56 -18.92
C ARG A 266 -7.54 -8.67 -19.50
#